data_955098a105ead279afca59822719cc56
#
_entry.id   955098a105ead279afca59822719cc56
#
_cell.length_a   1.000
_cell.length_b   1.000
_cell.length_c   1.000
_cell.angle_alpha   90.00
_cell.angle_beta   90.00
_cell.angle_gamma   90.00
#
_symmetry.space_group_name_H-M   'P 1'
#
loop_
_entity.id
_entity.type
_entity.pdbx_description
1 polymer ?
#
loop_
_entity_poly.entity_id
_entity_poly.type
_entity_poly.pdbx_seq_one_letter_code
_entity_poly.pdbx_strand_id
1 'polypeptide(L)'
;MHFNGLDLNLIVALDAILSERNVTRAAEKLNISQPGMSGALNRLRQYFNDDLLTQNGKQMIPTPLGSTLSVPAKEILATVRSRLAVQTRFLPEDARRSFTVMVSDYAATIFLANVLRAVAVEAPGMTFDLHQYADIPGDALDAGRIDVLLGPQQALSQNHPFKPLFKDDFVGVACANNHTVDDVADIDSFMAMRHVLVRLGGSGLPTTDATFLERSFTTRRIEVIVPAWSLVPHYLMGTPRVAIFHRRLASDYARHFPLRIFEIPTALPIFEECVQWRASSRGDPAIQWLVERMEAHARTLNGASA
;
A
#
# COMPACT_ATOMS: atom_id res chain seq x y z
N MET A 1 10.70 -19.68 27.34
CA MET A 1 9.49 -19.61 28.16
C MET A 1 8.50 -20.60 27.56
N HIS A 2 8.13 -21.67 28.26
CA HIS A 2 7.16 -22.64 27.73
C HIS A 2 5.78 -22.24 28.23
N PHE A 3 4.86 -21.94 27.31
CA PHE A 3 3.44 -21.65 27.64
C PHE A 3 2.63 -22.92 27.93
N ASN A 4 3.27 -24.01 28.40
CA ASN A 4 2.58 -25.26 28.71
C ASN A 4 1.55 -25.04 29.82
N GLY A 5 0.27 -25.15 29.46
CA GLY A 5 -0.86 -25.04 30.40
C GLY A 5 -1.55 -23.68 30.47
N LEU A 6 -1.01 -22.62 29.84
CA LEU A 6 -1.69 -21.32 29.68
C LEU A 6 -2.18 -21.15 28.24
N ASP A 7 -3.47 -21.21 28.04
CA ASP A 7 -4.13 -20.93 26.75
C ASP A 7 -4.87 -19.58 26.76
N LEU A 8 -5.30 -19.11 25.60
CA LEU A 8 -6.02 -17.83 25.48
C LEU A 8 -7.32 -17.78 26.29
N ASN A 9 -8.01 -18.92 26.45
CA ASN A 9 -9.23 -18.96 27.25
C ASN A 9 -8.93 -18.73 28.73
N LEU A 10 -7.79 -19.20 29.22
CA LEU A 10 -7.36 -18.90 30.58
C LEU A 10 -7.01 -17.43 30.77
N ILE A 11 -6.45 -16.73 29.75
CA ILE A 11 -6.21 -15.28 29.82
C ILE A 11 -7.55 -14.52 29.84
N VAL A 12 -8.56 -14.97 29.07
CA VAL A 12 -9.91 -14.41 29.10
C VAL A 12 -10.55 -14.59 30.49
N ALA A 13 -10.41 -15.79 31.06
CA ALA A 13 -10.92 -16.09 32.41
C ALA A 13 -10.19 -15.23 33.48
N LEU A 14 -8.86 -15.07 33.36
CA LEU A 14 -8.06 -14.24 34.26
C LEU A 14 -8.53 -12.77 34.25
N ASP A 15 -8.72 -12.17 33.08
CA ASP A 15 -9.23 -10.79 32.96
C ASP A 15 -10.61 -10.65 33.61
N ALA A 16 -11.53 -11.58 33.33
CA ALA A 16 -12.87 -11.56 33.90
C ALA A 16 -12.85 -11.70 35.45
N ILE A 17 -12.07 -12.63 35.97
CA ILE A 17 -11.96 -12.90 37.43
C ILE A 17 -11.36 -11.69 38.15
N LEU A 18 -10.27 -11.11 37.66
CA LEU A 18 -9.63 -9.95 38.26
C LEU A 18 -10.48 -8.68 38.16
N SER A 19 -11.22 -8.50 37.07
CA SER A 19 -12.12 -7.37 36.88
C SER A 19 -13.34 -7.45 37.78
N GLU A 20 -14.03 -8.60 37.84
CA GLU A 20 -15.26 -8.78 38.62
C GLU A 20 -15.01 -9.06 40.09
N ARG A 21 -13.81 -9.52 40.45
CA ARG A 21 -13.46 -9.93 41.82
C ARG A 21 -14.49 -10.88 42.43
N ASN A 22 -15.12 -11.68 41.60
CA ASN A 22 -16.18 -12.61 41.94
C ASN A 22 -16.29 -13.69 40.85
N VAL A 23 -16.12 -14.96 41.25
CA VAL A 23 -16.09 -16.10 40.32
C VAL A 23 -17.45 -16.30 39.62
N THR A 24 -18.56 -16.10 40.35
CA THR A 24 -19.90 -16.24 39.78
C THR A 24 -20.19 -15.15 38.74
N ARG A 25 -19.94 -13.88 39.06
CA ARG A 25 -20.09 -12.76 38.09
C ARG A 25 -19.18 -12.90 36.90
N ALA A 26 -17.94 -13.35 37.10
CA ALA A 26 -17.03 -13.63 36.01
C ALA A 26 -17.53 -14.74 35.07
N ALA A 27 -18.15 -15.79 35.62
CA ALA A 27 -18.80 -16.87 34.87
C ALA A 27 -19.98 -16.34 34.04
N GLU A 28 -20.85 -15.55 34.64
CA GLU A 28 -22.00 -14.90 33.99
C GLU A 28 -21.52 -14.00 32.82
N LYS A 29 -20.49 -13.17 33.06
CA LYS A 29 -19.92 -12.28 32.05
C LYS A 29 -19.40 -13.01 30.83
N LEU A 30 -18.86 -14.21 31.00
CA LEU A 30 -18.33 -15.02 29.91
C LEU A 30 -19.33 -16.07 29.39
N ASN A 31 -20.55 -16.09 29.88
CA ASN A 31 -21.58 -17.07 29.53
C ASN A 31 -21.11 -18.53 29.70
N ILE A 32 -20.37 -18.82 30.78
CA ILE A 32 -19.97 -20.20 31.17
C ILE A 32 -20.49 -20.56 32.53
N SER A 33 -20.45 -21.85 32.84
CA SER A 33 -20.87 -22.32 34.16
C SER A 33 -19.90 -21.89 35.28
N GLN A 34 -20.43 -21.64 36.48
CA GLN A 34 -19.61 -21.30 37.64
C GLN A 34 -18.57 -22.40 37.98
N PRO A 35 -18.89 -23.72 37.88
CA PRO A 35 -17.86 -24.77 38.01
C PRO A 35 -16.75 -24.66 36.95
N GLY A 36 -17.11 -24.32 35.71
CA GLY A 36 -16.12 -24.08 34.61
C GLY A 36 -15.17 -22.91 34.94
N MET A 37 -15.71 -21.81 35.44
CA MET A 37 -14.90 -20.65 35.86
C MET A 37 -14.01 -20.98 37.07
N SER A 38 -14.52 -21.74 38.04
CA SER A 38 -13.72 -22.22 39.18
C SER A 38 -12.60 -23.15 38.74
N GLY A 39 -12.86 -24.02 37.76
CA GLY A 39 -11.82 -24.85 37.14
C GLY A 39 -10.74 -24.03 36.45
N ALA A 40 -11.14 -22.99 35.72
CA ALA A 40 -10.19 -22.06 35.08
C ALA A 40 -9.34 -21.32 36.14
N LEU A 41 -9.93 -20.84 37.23
CA LEU A 41 -9.20 -20.19 38.30
C LEU A 41 -8.20 -21.16 38.97
N ASN A 42 -8.57 -22.42 39.21
CA ASN A 42 -7.64 -23.39 39.75
C ASN A 42 -6.46 -23.69 38.84
N ARG A 43 -6.68 -23.78 37.52
CA ARG A 43 -5.58 -23.92 36.52
C ARG A 43 -4.65 -22.70 36.53
N LEU A 44 -5.20 -21.49 36.62
CA LEU A 44 -4.44 -20.25 36.71
C LEU A 44 -3.61 -20.20 38.02
N ARG A 45 -4.20 -20.59 39.16
CA ARG A 45 -3.48 -20.69 40.44
C ARG A 45 -2.29 -21.65 40.37
N GLN A 46 -2.50 -22.82 39.78
CA GLN A 46 -1.43 -23.79 39.56
C GLN A 46 -0.33 -23.24 38.64
N TYR A 47 -0.72 -22.55 37.54
CA TYR A 47 0.23 -22.01 36.58
C TYR A 47 1.10 -20.89 37.17
N PHE A 48 0.48 -19.98 37.92
CA PHE A 48 1.18 -18.83 38.52
C PHE A 48 1.73 -19.12 39.93
N ASN A 49 1.40 -20.27 40.50
CA ASN A 49 1.70 -20.61 41.89
C ASN A 49 1.27 -19.49 42.87
N ASP A 50 0.08 -18.92 42.63
CA ASP A 50 -0.49 -17.79 43.37
C ASP A 50 -2.01 -17.91 43.41
N ASP A 51 -2.66 -17.49 44.49
CA ASP A 51 -4.12 -17.55 44.65
C ASP A 51 -4.86 -16.57 43.71
N LEU A 52 -4.20 -15.56 43.19
CA LEU A 52 -4.69 -14.49 42.29
C LEU A 52 -5.82 -13.64 42.91
N LEU A 53 -6.71 -14.26 43.64
CA LEU A 53 -7.76 -13.63 44.47
C LEU A 53 -7.76 -14.26 45.85
N THR A 54 -7.74 -13.43 46.89
CA THR A 54 -7.87 -13.84 48.30
C THR A 54 -9.12 -13.25 48.92
N GLN A 55 -9.66 -13.91 49.91
CA GLN A 55 -10.85 -13.44 50.64
C GLN A 55 -10.42 -12.44 51.72
N ASN A 56 -11.02 -11.25 51.71
CA ASN A 56 -10.88 -10.25 52.74
C ASN A 56 -12.28 -9.89 53.27
N GLY A 57 -12.67 -10.46 54.37
CA GLY A 57 -14.03 -10.35 54.87
C GLY A 57 -15.05 -10.98 53.91
N LYS A 58 -16.01 -10.16 53.43
CA LYS A 58 -17.02 -10.60 52.47
C LYS A 58 -16.62 -10.35 50.99
N GLN A 59 -15.44 -9.79 50.74
CA GLN A 59 -14.98 -9.41 49.39
C GLN A 59 -13.76 -10.22 48.97
N MET A 60 -13.70 -10.56 47.68
CA MET A 60 -12.49 -11.09 47.07
C MET A 60 -11.62 -9.93 46.57
N ILE A 61 -10.35 -9.93 46.95
CA ILE A 61 -9.38 -8.92 46.51
C ILE A 61 -8.24 -9.61 45.75
N PRO A 62 -7.66 -8.94 44.70
CA PRO A 62 -6.50 -9.48 44.01
C PRO A 62 -5.27 -9.55 44.93
N THR A 63 -4.50 -10.61 44.77
CA THR A 63 -3.12 -10.69 45.34
C THR A 63 -2.24 -9.60 44.69
N PRO A 64 -1.03 -9.32 45.22
CA PRO A 64 -0.07 -8.47 44.56
C PRO A 64 0.23 -8.92 43.11
N LEU A 65 0.39 -10.24 42.88
CA LEU A 65 0.59 -10.79 41.54
C LEU A 65 -0.69 -10.64 40.69
N GLY A 66 -1.87 -10.94 41.20
CA GLY A 66 -3.15 -10.73 40.51
C GLY A 66 -3.31 -9.27 40.05
N SER A 67 -2.96 -8.31 40.93
CA SER A 67 -2.98 -6.88 40.57
C SER A 67 -2.01 -6.53 39.43
N THR A 68 -0.79 -7.07 39.48
CA THR A 68 0.23 -6.89 38.43
C THR A 68 -0.22 -7.49 37.08
N LEU A 69 -0.90 -8.64 37.09
CA LEU A 69 -1.37 -9.33 35.87
C LEU A 69 -2.59 -8.69 35.23
N SER A 70 -3.32 -7.83 35.93
CA SER A 70 -4.59 -7.24 35.43
C SER A 70 -4.41 -6.40 34.16
N VAL A 71 -3.38 -5.56 34.10
CA VAL A 71 -3.09 -4.71 32.93
C VAL A 71 -2.55 -5.53 31.75
N PRO A 72 -1.51 -6.36 31.91
CA PRO A 72 -1.02 -7.20 30.82
C PRO A 72 -2.06 -8.14 30.22
N ALA A 73 -2.93 -8.73 31.02
CA ALA A 73 -4.01 -9.59 30.51
C ALA A 73 -4.95 -8.83 29.57
N LYS A 74 -5.35 -7.61 29.93
CA LYS A 74 -6.18 -6.72 29.07
C LYS A 74 -5.47 -6.34 27.78
N GLU A 75 -4.20 -5.98 27.85
CA GLU A 75 -3.41 -5.59 26.67
C GLU A 75 -3.24 -6.74 25.68
N ILE A 76 -2.96 -7.95 26.17
CA ILE A 76 -2.89 -9.17 25.34
C ILE A 76 -4.24 -9.41 24.64
N LEU A 77 -5.35 -9.38 25.39
CA LEU A 77 -6.67 -9.59 24.83
C LEU A 77 -7.07 -8.48 23.83
N ALA A 78 -6.72 -7.24 24.11
CA ALA A 78 -6.94 -6.13 23.19
C ALA A 78 -6.15 -6.34 21.88
N THR A 79 -4.88 -6.74 21.99
CA THR A 79 -4.04 -7.07 20.84
C THR A 79 -4.62 -8.23 20.02
N VAL A 80 -5.02 -9.32 20.68
CA VAL A 80 -5.65 -10.46 20.01
C VAL A 80 -6.94 -10.04 19.32
N ARG A 81 -7.80 -9.29 20.00
CA ARG A 81 -9.05 -8.78 19.40
C ARG A 81 -8.79 -7.89 18.19
N SER A 82 -7.85 -6.96 18.28
CA SER A 82 -7.54 -6.05 17.18
C SER A 82 -6.87 -6.75 15.98
N ARG A 83 -6.12 -7.83 16.22
CA ARG A 83 -5.39 -8.56 15.19
C ARG A 83 -6.15 -9.75 14.59
N LEU A 84 -7.02 -10.41 15.37
CA LEU A 84 -7.79 -11.58 14.96
C LEU A 84 -9.29 -11.31 14.76
N ALA A 85 -9.79 -10.14 15.15
CA ALA A 85 -11.16 -9.76 14.85
C ALA A 85 -11.32 -9.71 13.33
N VAL A 86 -11.95 -10.72 12.76
CA VAL A 86 -12.56 -10.64 11.44
C VAL A 86 -13.65 -9.58 11.57
N GLN A 87 -13.36 -8.36 11.12
CA GLN A 87 -14.35 -7.29 11.09
C GLN A 87 -15.44 -7.73 10.13
N THR A 88 -16.57 -8.15 10.66
CA THR A 88 -17.76 -8.52 9.87
C THR A 88 -18.34 -7.32 9.12
N ARG A 89 -17.92 -6.12 9.48
CA ARG A 89 -18.25 -4.87 8.79
C ARG A 89 -17.03 -3.92 8.85
N PHE A 90 -16.51 -3.60 7.69
CA PHE A 90 -15.47 -2.59 7.57
C PHE A 90 -16.10 -1.19 7.62
N LEU A 91 -15.64 -0.37 8.55
CA LEU A 91 -16.04 1.03 8.69
C LEU A 91 -14.80 1.89 8.42
N PRO A 92 -14.73 2.59 7.28
CA PRO A 92 -13.54 3.37 6.90
C PRO A 92 -13.18 4.43 7.96
N GLU A 93 -14.18 5.11 8.53
CA GLU A 93 -14.01 6.16 9.53
C GLU A 93 -13.30 5.71 10.81
N ASP A 94 -13.47 4.43 11.17
CA ASP A 94 -12.86 3.83 12.37
C ASP A 94 -11.57 3.06 12.06
N ALA A 95 -11.27 2.86 10.78
CA ALA A 95 -10.15 2.04 10.36
C ALA A 95 -8.80 2.67 10.73
N ARG A 96 -7.95 1.90 11.38
CA ARG A 96 -6.57 2.26 11.71
C ARG A 96 -5.64 1.23 11.10
N ARG A 97 -5.10 1.54 9.94
CA ARG A 97 -4.23 0.64 9.20
C ARG A 97 -3.17 1.42 8.43
N SER A 98 -1.96 0.87 8.37
CA SER A 98 -0.92 1.32 7.46
C SER A 98 -0.92 0.42 6.23
N PHE A 99 -0.87 1.03 5.04
CA PHE A 99 -0.68 0.35 3.77
C PHE A 99 0.70 0.67 3.22
N THR A 100 1.42 -0.37 2.82
CA THR A 100 2.65 -0.22 2.03
C THR A 100 2.30 -0.36 0.56
N VAL A 101 2.49 0.72 -0.20
CA VAL A 101 2.12 0.81 -1.62
C VAL A 101 3.37 1.00 -2.47
N MET A 102 3.62 0.08 -3.38
CA MET A 102 4.67 0.26 -4.39
C MET A 102 4.08 0.93 -5.63
N VAL A 103 4.69 2.01 -6.07
CA VAL A 103 4.15 2.87 -7.13
C VAL A 103 5.27 3.67 -7.79
N SER A 104 5.15 3.95 -9.11
CA SER A 104 6.01 4.91 -9.80
C SER A 104 5.69 6.35 -9.39
N ASP A 105 6.64 7.25 -9.52
CA ASP A 105 6.41 8.68 -9.30
C ASP A 105 5.36 9.26 -10.27
N TYR A 106 5.25 8.72 -11.48
CA TYR A 106 4.17 9.03 -12.41
C TYR A 106 2.78 8.74 -11.81
N ALA A 107 2.52 7.49 -11.46
CA ALA A 107 1.22 7.08 -10.93
C ALA A 107 0.95 7.69 -9.53
N ALA A 108 1.98 7.90 -8.73
CA ALA A 108 1.88 8.60 -7.46
C ALA A 108 1.38 10.05 -7.64
N THR A 109 1.95 10.76 -8.64
CA THR A 109 1.61 12.17 -8.90
C THR A 109 0.23 12.32 -9.55
N ILE A 110 -0.01 11.59 -10.65
CA ILE A 110 -1.20 11.81 -11.49
C ILE A 110 -2.45 11.16 -10.90
N PHE A 111 -2.30 10.06 -10.20
CA PHE A 111 -3.43 9.24 -9.77
C PHE A 111 -3.54 9.12 -8.25
N LEU A 112 -2.53 8.51 -7.60
CA LEU A 112 -2.64 8.08 -6.20
C LEU A 112 -2.81 9.27 -5.24
N ALA A 113 -2.15 10.40 -5.49
CA ALA A 113 -2.29 11.60 -4.66
C ALA A 113 -3.75 12.08 -4.56
N ASN A 114 -4.51 12.00 -5.65
CA ASN A 114 -5.93 12.37 -5.67
C ASN A 114 -6.81 11.34 -4.95
N VAL A 115 -6.51 10.04 -5.12
CA VAL A 115 -7.18 8.95 -4.37
C VAL A 115 -6.97 9.15 -2.87
N LEU A 116 -5.72 9.36 -2.44
CA LEU A 116 -5.40 9.50 -1.01
C LEU A 116 -5.99 10.78 -0.39
N ARG A 117 -6.20 11.83 -1.19
CA ARG A 117 -6.93 13.03 -0.72
C ARG A 117 -8.38 12.70 -0.36
N ALA A 118 -9.06 11.88 -1.18
CA ALA A 118 -10.42 11.43 -0.87
C ALA A 118 -10.42 10.45 0.33
N VAL A 119 -9.48 9.51 0.35
CA VAL A 119 -9.31 8.55 1.46
C VAL A 119 -9.07 9.25 2.79
N ALA A 120 -8.31 10.33 2.83
CA ALA A 120 -8.04 11.09 4.06
C ALA A 120 -9.32 11.67 4.70
N VAL A 121 -10.35 11.93 3.90
CA VAL A 121 -11.67 12.39 4.40
C VAL A 121 -12.51 11.22 4.89
N GLU A 122 -12.54 10.12 4.14
CA GLU A 122 -13.40 8.97 4.44
C GLU A 122 -12.80 8.06 5.52
N ALA A 123 -11.47 7.96 5.61
CA ALA A 123 -10.74 7.05 6.49
C ALA A 123 -9.51 7.73 7.12
N PRO A 124 -9.71 8.74 7.99
CA PRO A 124 -8.63 9.59 8.52
C PRO A 124 -7.60 8.85 9.39
N GLY A 125 -7.92 7.64 9.85
CA GLY A 125 -7.01 6.79 10.63
C GLY A 125 -6.07 5.92 9.79
N MET A 126 -6.23 5.92 8.47
CA MET A 126 -5.34 5.17 7.57
C MET A 126 -4.05 5.93 7.27
N THR A 127 -2.96 5.19 7.15
CA THR A 127 -1.64 5.74 6.76
C THR A 127 -1.09 4.97 5.56
N PHE A 128 -0.25 5.65 4.76
CA PHE A 128 0.30 5.10 3.54
C PHE A 128 1.80 5.32 3.49
N ASP A 129 2.55 4.25 3.27
CA ASP A 129 3.99 4.26 3.03
C ASP A 129 4.23 3.95 1.55
N LEU A 130 4.71 4.94 0.80
CA LEU A 130 4.87 4.84 -0.65
C LEU A 130 6.30 4.49 -1.00
N HIS A 131 6.47 3.37 -1.68
CA HIS A 131 7.76 2.86 -2.15
C HIS A 131 7.84 2.93 -3.66
N GLN A 132 8.97 3.40 -4.17
CA GLN A 132 9.29 3.25 -5.59
C GLN A 132 9.69 1.80 -5.91
N TYR A 133 9.67 1.45 -7.17
CA TYR A 133 10.13 0.12 -7.61
C TYR A 133 11.59 -0.08 -7.21
N ALA A 134 11.87 -1.09 -6.37
CA ALA A 134 13.23 -1.42 -5.97
C ALA A 134 13.85 -2.48 -6.89
N ASP A 135 13.07 -3.55 -7.16
CA ASP A 135 13.42 -4.70 -7.99
C ASP A 135 12.20 -5.14 -8.81
N ILE A 136 12.04 -6.42 -9.10
CA ILE A 136 10.86 -6.95 -9.77
C ILE A 136 9.64 -6.71 -8.86
N PRO A 137 8.67 -5.87 -9.29
CA PRO A 137 7.58 -5.44 -8.41
C PRO A 137 6.73 -6.60 -7.86
N GLY A 138 6.50 -7.64 -8.66
CA GLY A 138 5.75 -8.83 -8.24
C GLY A 138 6.37 -9.58 -7.07
N ASP A 139 7.69 -9.67 -6.99
CA ASP A 139 8.40 -10.37 -5.90
C ASP A 139 8.16 -9.70 -4.54
N ALA A 140 7.91 -8.40 -4.52
CA ALA A 140 7.60 -7.66 -3.28
C ALA A 140 6.22 -8.03 -2.73
N LEU A 141 5.23 -8.28 -3.60
CA LEU A 141 3.91 -8.81 -3.22
C LEU A 141 4.01 -10.26 -2.72
N ASP A 142 4.71 -11.13 -3.46
CA ASP A 142 4.90 -12.55 -3.08
C ASP A 142 5.56 -12.66 -1.71
N ALA A 143 6.59 -11.86 -1.46
CA ALA A 143 7.29 -11.80 -0.18
C ALA A 143 6.52 -11.10 0.94
N GLY A 144 5.35 -10.52 0.66
CA GLY A 144 4.54 -9.80 1.64
C GLY A 144 5.14 -8.49 2.14
N ARG A 145 6.08 -7.90 1.40
CA ARG A 145 6.72 -6.62 1.74
C ARG A 145 5.86 -5.42 1.44
N ILE A 146 4.90 -5.57 0.53
CA ILE A 146 3.93 -4.53 0.17
C ILE A 146 2.51 -5.11 0.21
N ASP A 147 1.53 -4.24 0.41
CA ASP A 147 0.11 -4.60 0.39
C ASP A 147 -0.49 -4.44 -1.01
N VAL A 148 -0.10 -3.37 -1.70
CA VAL A 148 -0.63 -2.97 -3.01
C VAL A 148 0.51 -2.55 -3.93
N LEU A 149 0.40 -2.94 -5.20
CA LEU A 149 1.25 -2.51 -6.29
C LEU A 149 0.41 -1.73 -7.31
N LEU A 150 0.88 -0.55 -7.68
CA LEU A 150 0.41 0.19 -8.86
C LEU A 150 1.46 0.08 -9.95
N GLY A 151 1.07 -0.37 -11.13
CA GLY A 151 2.02 -0.53 -12.23
C GLY A 151 1.38 -0.99 -13.53
N PRO A 152 2.14 -0.95 -14.65
CA PRO A 152 1.66 -1.40 -15.93
C PRO A 152 1.42 -2.92 -15.91
N GLN A 153 0.42 -3.35 -16.67
CA GLN A 153 0.01 -4.76 -16.71
C GLN A 153 1.18 -5.74 -16.92
N GLN A 154 2.19 -5.34 -17.69
CA GLN A 154 3.36 -6.15 -17.99
C GLN A 154 4.30 -6.36 -16.78
N ALA A 155 4.21 -5.50 -15.77
CA ALA A 155 5.02 -5.57 -14.55
C ALA A 155 4.33 -6.35 -13.41
N LEU A 156 3.10 -6.80 -13.62
CA LEU A 156 2.30 -7.49 -12.61
C LEU A 156 2.70 -8.98 -12.49
N SER A 157 2.61 -9.52 -11.28
CA SER A 157 2.72 -10.94 -11.02
C SER A 157 1.45 -11.68 -11.47
N GLN A 158 1.61 -12.85 -12.09
CA GLN A 158 0.48 -13.70 -12.46
C GLN A 158 -0.19 -14.40 -11.26
N ASN A 159 0.46 -14.39 -10.10
CA ASN A 159 0.00 -15.09 -8.91
C ASN A 159 -1.04 -14.29 -8.09
N HIS A 160 -1.27 -13.04 -8.43
CA HIS A 160 -2.04 -12.10 -7.64
C HIS A 160 -3.21 -11.50 -8.43
N PRO A 161 -4.36 -11.23 -7.78
CA PRO A 161 -5.46 -10.53 -8.42
C PRO A 161 -5.07 -9.09 -8.77
N PHE A 162 -5.57 -8.61 -9.89
CA PHE A 162 -5.38 -7.21 -10.30
C PHE A 162 -6.65 -6.65 -10.94
N LYS A 163 -6.71 -5.33 -11.05
CA LYS A 163 -7.73 -4.60 -11.83
C LYS A 163 -7.08 -3.50 -12.65
N PRO A 164 -7.52 -3.29 -13.90
CA PRO A 164 -7.12 -2.14 -14.69
C PRO A 164 -7.75 -0.86 -14.09
N LEU A 165 -7.01 0.24 -14.14
CA LEU A 165 -7.44 1.53 -13.62
C LEU A 165 -7.68 2.53 -14.74
N PHE A 166 -6.63 2.95 -15.42
CA PHE A 166 -6.74 3.94 -16.49
C PHE A 166 -5.70 3.71 -17.57
N LYS A 167 -5.94 4.33 -18.72
CA LYS A 167 -5.03 4.33 -19.87
C LYS A 167 -4.41 5.70 -20.06
N ASP A 168 -3.20 5.71 -20.58
CA ASP A 168 -2.47 6.90 -21.00
C ASP A 168 -1.68 6.59 -22.28
N ASP A 169 -1.30 7.61 -23.01
CA ASP A 169 -0.41 7.52 -24.15
C ASP A 169 0.89 8.29 -23.89
N PHE A 170 1.80 8.21 -24.84
CA PHE A 170 3.12 8.81 -24.71
C PHE A 170 3.29 9.98 -25.67
N VAL A 171 4.00 11.00 -25.20
CA VAL A 171 4.37 12.21 -25.95
C VAL A 171 5.85 12.51 -25.80
N GLY A 172 6.42 13.21 -26.75
CA GLY A 172 7.73 13.83 -26.61
C GLY A 172 7.64 15.11 -25.77
N VAL A 173 8.64 15.34 -24.93
CA VAL A 173 8.80 16.60 -24.18
C VAL A 173 10.19 17.17 -24.37
N ALA A 174 10.27 18.49 -24.44
CA ALA A 174 11.51 19.25 -24.56
C ALA A 174 11.40 20.57 -23.79
N CYS A 175 12.53 21.28 -23.63
CA CYS A 175 12.48 22.66 -23.20
C CYS A 175 11.68 23.50 -24.23
N ALA A 176 10.88 24.46 -23.78
CA ALA A 176 10.05 25.31 -24.65
C ALA A 176 10.88 26.00 -25.77
N ASN A 177 12.13 26.36 -25.47
CA ASN A 177 13.05 27.01 -26.40
C ASN A 177 13.91 26.02 -27.23
N ASN A 178 13.61 24.73 -27.17
CA ASN A 178 14.32 23.73 -27.97
C ASN A 178 13.65 23.62 -29.36
N HIS A 179 14.22 24.31 -30.34
CA HIS A 179 13.72 24.30 -31.72
C HIS A 179 14.15 23.07 -32.53
N THR A 180 15.08 22.25 -32.04
CA THR A 180 15.49 21.03 -32.76
C THR A 180 14.36 20.01 -32.92
N VAL A 181 13.29 20.12 -32.13
CA VAL A 181 12.09 19.29 -32.27
C VAL A 181 11.23 19.65 -33.48
N ASP A 182 11.42 20.84 -34.07
CA ASP A 182 10.71 21.27 -35.30
C ASP A 182 11.18 20.51 -36.54
N ASP A 183 12.40 19.97 -36.50
CA ASP A 183 13.02 19.23 -37.59
C ASP A 183 12.75 17.70 -37.53
N VAL A 184 11.98 17.25 -36.54
CA VAL A 184 11.65 15.82 -36.38
C VAL A 184 10.59 15.39 -37.38
N ALA A 185 11.04 14.80 -38.50
CA ALA A 185 10.18 14.37 -39.59
C ALA A 185 9.72 12.90 -39.47
N ASP A 186 10.55 12.06 -38.87
CA ASP A 186 10.36 10.61 -38.76
C ASP A 186 10.97 10.04 -37.46
N ILE A 187 10.80 8.74 -37.30
CA ILE A 187 11.31 8.04 -36.09
C ILE A 187 12.85 8.03 -36.04
N ASP A 188 13.54 7.98 -37.15
CA ASP A 188 15.00 7.91 -37.17
C ASP A 188 15.59 9.26 -36.72
N SER A 189 15.04 10.38 -37.18
CA SER A 189 15.42 11.72 -36.72
C SER A 189 15.12 11.92 -35.24
N PHE A 190 13.98 11.40 -34.74
CA PHE A 190 13.66 11.40 -33.31
C PHE A 190 14.67 10.57 -32.49
N MET A 191 15.00 9.36 -32.93
CA MET A 191 15.95 8.46 -32.23
C MET A 191 17.38 9.02 -32.20
N ALA A 192 17.76 9.82 -33.21
CA ALA A 192 19.05 10.49 -33.27
C ALA A 192 19.18 11.72 -32.34
N MET A 193 18.06 12.25 -31.81
CA MET A 193 18.05 13.32 -30.83
C MET A 193 18.75 12.89 -29.52
N ARG A 194 19.08 13.86 -28.69
CA ARG A 194 19.70 13.64 -27.37
C ARG A 194 18.64 13.33 -26.34
N HIS A 195 18.58 12.10 -25.87
CA HIS A 195 17.50 11.67 -24.96
C HIS A 195 17.90 11.69 -23.48
N VAL A 196 16.94 12.12 -22.65
CA VAL A 196 16.88 11.77 -21.24
C VAL A 196 15.98 10.54 -21.10
N LEU A 197 16.51 9.45 -20.54
CA LEU A 197 15.81 8.18 -20.38
C LEU A 197 15.46 7.96 -18.92
N VAL A 198 14.24 7.52 -18.64
CA VAL A 198 13.84 7.05 -17.30
C VAL A 198 14.10 5.55 -17.19
N ARG A 199 14.77 5.13 -16.13
CA ARG A 199 14.90 3.73 -15.71
C ARG A 199 14.52 3.61 -14.26
N LEU A 200 13.55 2.75 -13.97
CA LEU A 200 12.97 2.65 -12.64
C LEU A 200 13.71 1.63 -11.78
N GLY A 201 13.73 1.89 -10.45
CA GLY A 201 14.30 0.99 -9.45
C GLY A 201 15.82 0.88 -9.48
N GLY A 202 16.36 0.18 -8.50
CA GLY A 202 17.81 -0.04 -8.36
C GLY A 202 18.42 -0.89 -9.47
N SER A 203 17.66 -1.82 -10.04
CA SER A 203 18.04 -2.67 -11.17
C SER A 203 17.92 -1.98 -12.53
N GLY A 204 17.38 -0.75 -12.59
CA GLY A 204 17.23 0.00 -13.83
C GLY A 204 16.17 -0.58 -14.77
N LEU A 205 15.00 -0.94 -14.25
CA LEU A 205 13.89 -1.46 -15.04
C LEU A 205 13.51 -0.50 -16.18
N PRO A 206 13.43 -1.00 -17.43
CA PRO A 206 13.01 -0.17 -18.56
C PRO A 206 11.53 0.15 -18.46
N THR A 207 11.15 1.33 -18.89
CA THR A 207 9.76 1.77 -19.04
C THR A 207 9.10 1.09 -20.25
N THR A 208 7.78 1.14 -20.35
CA THR A 208 7.01 0.52 -21.45
C THR A 208 7.45 1.05 -22.81
N ASP A 209 7.61 2.38 -22.93
CA ASP A 209 8.12 3.05 -24.15
C ASP A 209 9.54 2.62 -24.49
N ALA A 210 10.44 2.58 -23.49
CA ALA A 210 11.82 2.17 -23.70
C ALA A 210 11.91 0.72 -24.19
N THR A 211 11.15 -0.20 -23.57
CA THR A 211 11.09 -1.59 -23.98
C THR A 211 10.60 -1.76 -25.42
N PHE A 212 9.58 -0.98 -25.81
CA PHE A 212 9.06 -1.03 -27.17
C PHE A 212 10.07 -0.48 -28.18
N LEU A 213 10.65 0.68 -27.91
CA LEU A 213 11.61 1.33 -28.84
C LEU A 213 12.89 0.52 -29.00
N GLU A 214 13.42 -0.06 -27.92
CA GLU A 214 14.62 -0.91 -27.96
C GLU A 214 14.41 -2.19 -28.80
N ARG A 215 13.17 -2.69 -28.85
CA ARG A 215 12.83 -3.88 -29.66
C ARG A 215 12.51 -3.58 -31.11
N SER A 216 12.03 -2.38 -31.40
CA SER A 216 11.42 -2.04 -32.70
C SER A 216 12.32 -1.19 -33.59
N PHE A 217 13.30 -0.49 -33.05
CA PHE A 217 14.08 0.50 -33.78
C PHE A 217 15.56 0.43 -33.47
N THR A 218 16.33 1.27 -34.19
CA THR A 218 17.76 1.47 -33.96
C THR A 218 18.06 2.09 -32.61
N THR A 219 19.34 2.03 -32.20
CA THR A 219 19.77 2.53 -30.89
C THR A 219 19.46 4.00 -30.71
N ARG A 220 18.71 4.33 -29.68
CA ARG A 220 18.43 5.71 -29.24
C ARG A 220 19.68 6.36 -28.65
N ARG A 221 19.97 7.62 -29.01
CA ARG A 221 21.05 8.37 -28.43
C ARG A 221 20.73 8.87 -27.04
N ILE A 222 21.07 8.09 -26.02
CA ILE A 222 20.82 8.43 -24.63
C ILE A 222 22.00 9.23 -24.09
N GLU A 223 21.74 10.44 -23.52
CA GLU A 223 22.76 11.26 -22.86
C GLU A 223 22.64 11.27 -21.35
N VAL A 224 21.44 11.10 -20.84
CA VAL A 224 21.18 11.08 -19.38
C VAL A 224 20.21 9.97 -19.05
N ILE A 225 20.48 9.23 -17.99
CA ILE A 225 19.55 8.26 -17.40
C ILE A 225 19.17 8.75 -16.02
N VAL A 226 17.86 8.81 -15.73
CA VAL A 226 17.34 9.25 -14.45
C VAL A 226 16.43 8.17 -13.83
N PRO A 227 16.35 8.06 -12.49
CA PRO A 227 15.56 7.03 -11.83
C PRO A 227 14.06 7.35 -11.70
N ALA A 228 13.62 8.53 -12.12
CA ALA A 228 12.25 9.00 -11.95
C ALA A 228 11.88 10.05 -13.01
N TRP A 229 10.62 10.10 -13.41
CA TRP A 229 10.10 11.13 -14.33
C TRP A 229 10.19 12.53 -13.73
N SER A 230 10.03 12.67 -12.42
CA SER A 230 10.12 13.96 -11.71
C SER A 230 11.45 14.68 -11.89
N LEU A 231 12.51 13.97 -12.21
CA LEU A 231 13.83 14.56 -12.47
C LEU A 231 14.01 15.07 -13.91
N VAL A 232 13.27 14.50 -14.86
CA VAL A 232 13.48 14.79 -16.30
C VAL A 232 13.40 16.27 -16.66
N PRO A 233 12.43 17.08 -16.16
CA PRO A 233 12.37 18.51 -16.51
C PRO A 233 13.67 19.24 -16.23
N HIS A 234 14.36 18.95 -15.14
CA HIS A 234 15.62 19.60 -14.76
C HIS A 234 16.76 19.33 -15.74
N TYR A 235 16.71 18.20 -16.45
CA TYR A 235 17.74 17.83 -17.46
C TYR A 235 17.37 18.24 -18.88
N LEU A 236 16.14 18.73 -19.10
CA LEU A 236 15.68 19.30 -20.35
C LEU A 236 15.94 20.81 -20.43
N MET A 237 15.79 21.53 -19.30
CA MET A 237 15.87 22.99 -19.29
C MET A 237 17.20 23.49 -19.83
N GLY A 238 17.10 24.42 -20.83
CA GLY A 238 18.26 25.05 -21.46
C GLY A 238 19.14 24.12 -22.32
N THR A 239 18.62 22.95 -22.69
CA THR A 239 19.36 21.94 -23.47
C THR A 239 18.58 21.51 -24.71
N PRO A 240 19.25 20.95 -25.75
CA PRO A 240 18.58 20.37 -26.91
C PRO A 240 18.08 18.94 -26.65
N ARG A 241 17.95 18.51 -25.38
CA ARG A 241 17.51 17.18 -25.04
C ARG A 241 16.00 17.06 -25.13
N VAL A 242 15.55 15.81 -25.36
CA VAL A 242 14.16 15.39 -25.38
C VAL A 242 13.96 14.21 -24.43
N ALA A 243 12.73 13.99 -24.04
CA ALA A 243 12.35 12.80 -23.29
C ALA A 243 10.96 12.32 -23.75
N ILE A 244 10.61 11.09 -23.37
CA ILE A 244 9.26 10.54 -23.53
C ILE A 244 8.55 10.59 -22.18
N PHE A 245 7.35 11.14 -22.18
CA PHE A 245 6.48 11.22 -21.03
C PHE A 245 5.13 10.57 -21.30
N HIS A 246 4.48 10.13 -20.26
CA HIS A 246 3.03 9.92 -20.28
C HIS A 246 2.36 11.28 -20.51
N ARG A 247 1.38 11.35 -21.40
CA ARG A 247 0.72 12.61 -21.79
C ARG A 247 0.17 13.39 -20.61
N ARG A 248 -0.46 12.69 -19.65
CA ARG A 248 -1.02 13.34 -18.46
C ARG A 248 0.06 14.00 -17.60
N LEU A 249 1.18 13.32 -17.41
CA LEU A 249 2.31 13.89 -16.66
C LEU A 249 2.94 15.05 -17.39
N ALA A 250 3.10 14.95 -18.71
CA ALA A 250 3.60 16.05 -19.54
C ALA A 250 2.72 17.29 -19.39
N SER A 251 1.40 17.12 -19.46
CA SER A 251 0.42 18.20 -19.31
C SER A 251 0.44 18.82 -17.92
N ASP A 252 0.63 18.03 -16.88
CA ASP A 252 0.75 18.52 -15.51
C ASP A 252 2.05 19.32 -15.32
N TYR A 253 3.18 18.78 -15.78
CA TYR A 253 4.49 19.44 -15.63
C TYR A 253 4.63 20.69 -16.49
N ALA A 254 3.97 20.78 -17.66
CA ALA A 254 3.96 21.98 -18.47
C ALA A 254 3.31 23.19 -17.78
N ARG A 255 2.57 23.00 -16.69
CA ARG A 255 2.06 24.09 -15.84
C ARG A 255 3.12 24.69 -14.92
N HIS A 256 4.18 23.94 -14.66
CA HIS A 256 5.21 24.29 -13.66
C HIS A 256 6.59 24.52 -14.29
N PHE A 257 6.84 23.93 -15.45
CA PHE A 257 8.09 24.04 -16.19
C PHE A 257 7.82 24.55 -17.61
N PRO A 258 8.69 25.34 -18.20
CA PRO A 258 8.58 25.79 -19.58
C PRO A 258 8.88 24.61 -20.54
N LEU A 259 7.95 23.68 -20.63
CA LEU A 259 8.02 22.48 -21.46
C LEU A 259 7.21 22.69 -22.75
N ARG A 260 7.73 22.15 -23.84
CA ARG A 260 7.04 21.92 -25.09
C ARG A 260 6.70 20.44 -25.21
N ILE A 261 5.43 20.15 -25.50
CA ILE A 261 4.91 18.81 -25.74
C ILE A 261 4.74 18.65 -27.25
N PHE A 262 5.16 17.52 -27.81
CA PHE A 262 5.05 17.21 -29.24
C PHE A 262 4.74 15.72 -29.45
N GLU A 263 4.15 15.42 -30.60
CA GLU A 263 3.84 14.04 -30.97
C GLU A 263 5.10 13.29 -31.40
N ILE A 264 5.23 12.04 -30.94
CA ILE A 264 6.31 11.16 -31.37
C ILE A 264 5.96 10.59 -32.74
N PRO A 265 6.86 10.58 -33.72
CA PRO A 265 6.55 10.17 -35.09
C PRO A 265 6.45 8.64 -35.25
N THR A 266 5.89 7.97 -34.26
CA THR A 266 5.55 6.55 -34.29
C THR A 266 4.47 6.26 -33.25
N ALA A 267 3.64 5.26 -33.50
CA ALA A 267 2.65 4.81 -32.52
C ALA A 267 3.33 3.97 -31.43
N LEU A 268 3.33 4.47 -30.21
CA LEU A 268 3.75 3.71 -29.02
C LEU A 268 2.58 2.89 -28.47
N PRO A 269 2.84 1.78 -27.76
CA PRO A 269 1.81 1.00 -27.11
C PRO A 269 1.03 1.87 -26.11
N ILE A 270 -0.28 1.71 -26.06
CA ILE A 270 -1.08 2.33 -25.00
C ILE A 270 -0.62 1.78 -23.65
N PHE A 271 -0.33 2.69 -22.73
CA PHE A 271 -0.01 2.38 -21.36
C PHE A 271 -1.30 2.12 -20.58
N GLU A 272 -1.36 1.02 -19.83
CA GLU A 272 -2.48 0.72 -18.95
C GLU A 272 -1.97 0.54 -17.52
N GLU A 273 -2.35 1.46 -16.64
CA GLU A 273 -2.07 1.39 -15.22
C GLU A 273 -3.05 0.44 -14.55
N CYS A 274 -2.54 -0.44 -13.69
CA CYS A 274 -3.32 -1.42 -12.95
C CYS A 274 -3.01 -1.33 -11.46
N VAL A 275 -3.95 -1.78 -10.63
CA VAL A 275 -3.74 -2.07 -9.22
C VAL A 275 -3.70 -3.58 -9.00
N GLN A 276 -2.71 -4.05 -8.24
CA GLN A 276 -2.55 -5.44 -7.85
C GLN A 276 -2.37 -5.54 -6.33
N TRP A 277 -2.90 -6.60 -5.73
CA TRP A 277 -2.77 -6.88 -4.30
C TRP A 277 -2.57 -8.37 -4.03
N ARG A 278 -2.11 -8.74 -2.84
CA ARG A 278 -1.82 -10.14 -2.49
C ARG A 278 -3.05 -11.03 -2.58
N ALA A 279 -2.91 -12.21 -3.16
CA ALA A 279 -3.98 -13.20 -3.24
C ALA A 279 -4.51 -13.63 -1.85
N SER A 280 -3.62 -13.71 -0.85
CA SER A 280 -4.00 -14.00 0.54
C SER A 280 -4.85 -12.91 1.20
N SER A 281 -4.82 -11.69 0.67
CA SER A 281 -5.62 -10.56 1.15
C SER A 281 -6.92 -10.36 0.35
N ARG A 282 -7.33 -11.34 -0.48
CA ARG A 282 -8.55 -11.25 -1.28
C ARG A 282 -9.81 -10.98 -0.45
N GLY A 283 -9.88 -11.50 0.78
CA GLY A 283 -10.97 -11.30 1.72
C GLY A 283 -10.78 -10.13 2.70
N ASP A 284 -9.73 -9.35 2.56
CA ASP A 284 -9.44 -8.20 3.42
C ASP A 284 -10.31 -7.00 3.03
N PRO A 285 -11.29 -6.61 3.88
CA PRO A 285 -12.25 -5.58 3.50
C PRO A 285 -11.62 -4.19 3.36
N ALA A 286 -10.49 -3.92 4.02
CA ALA A 286 -9.79 -2.65 3.89
C ALA A 286 -9.07 -2.53 2.53
N ILE A 287 -8.49 -3.64 2.04
CA ILE A 287 -7.90 -3.68 0.68
C ILE A 287 -9.00 -3.56 -0.37
N GLN A 288 -10.12 -4.29 -0.22
CA GLN A 288 -11.24 -4.21 -1.15
C GLN A 288 -11.77 -2.78 -1.25
N TRP A 289 -11.99 -2.13 -0.11
CA TRP A 289 -12.44 -0.75 -0.06
C TRP A 289 -11.45 0.21 -0.72
N LEU A 290 -10.14 0.07 -0.45
CA LEU A 290 -9.12 0.91 -1.08
C LEU A 290 -9.10 0.75 -2.60
N VAL A 291 -9.17 -0.50 -3.08
CA VAL A 291 -9.24 -0.80 -4.53
C VAL A 291 -10.50 -0.19 -5.14
N GLU A 292 -11.66 -0.25 -4.48
CA GLU A 292 -12.89 0.39 -4.95
C GLU A 292 -12.76 1.91 -5.04
N ARG A 293 -12.06 2.57 -4.09
CA ARG A 293 -11.77 4.02 -4.18
C ARG A 293 -10.86 4.35 -5.37
N MET A 294 -9.85 3.50 -5.61
CA MET A 294 -9.00 3.63 -6.80
C MET A 294 -9.80 3.49 -8.10
N GLU A 295 -10.65 2.48 -8.22
CA GLU A 295 -11.52 2.30 -9.39
C GLU A 295 -12.49 3.47 -9.59
N ALA A 296 -13.08 3.97 -8.51
CA ALA A 296 -13.99 5.13 -8.58
C ALA A 296 -13.26 6.37 -9.13
N HIS A 297 -12.04 6.65 -8.63
CA HIS A 297 -11.24 7.76 -9.13
C HIS A 297 -10.76 7.55 -10.57
N ALA A 298 -10.41 6.32 -10.94
CA ALA A 298 -10.00 5.98 -12.30
C ALA A 298 -11.12 6.24 -13.33
N ARG A 299 -12.38 5.96 -12.99
CA ARG A 299 -13.53 6.29 -13.84
C ARG A 299 -13.63 7.80 -14.10
N THR A 300 -13.43 8.62 -13.09
CA THR A 300 -13.43 10.09 -13.23
C THR A 300 -12.28 10.55 -14.13
N LEU A 301 -11.10 9.97 -13.96
CA LEU A 301 -9.91 10.30 -14.74
C LEU A 301 -10.09 9.93 -16.23
N ASN A 302 -10.71 8.79 -16.52
CA ASN A 302 -11.00 8.34 -17.90
C ASN A 302 -12.10 9.18 -18.57
N GLY A 303 -13.12 9.62 -17.82
CA GLY A 303 -14.20 10.46 -18.35
C GLY A 303 -13.78 11.91 -18.66
N ALA A 304 -12.72 12.40 -18.05
CA ALA A 304 -12.16 13.73 -18.33
C ALA A 304 -11.33 13.79 -19.62
N SER A 305 -11.09 12.66 -20.28
CA SER A 305 -10.27 12.54 -21.51
C SER A 305 -11.11 12.26 -22.78
N ALA A 306 -12.43 12.20 -22.64
CA ALA A 306 -13.40 12.11 -23.74
C ALA A 306 -14.01 13.50 -24.01
#